data_c8021e59f0c056acf87c0cc6d1c0b0ef
#
_entry.id   c8021e59f0c056acf87c0cc6d1c0b0ef
#
_cell.length_a   1.000
_cell.length_b   1.000
_cell.length_c   1.000
_cell.angle_alpha   90.00
_cell.angle_beta   90.00
_cell.angle_gamma   90.00
#
_symmetry.space_group_name_H-M   'P 1'
#
loop_
_entity.id
_entity.type
_entity.pdbx_description
1 polymer ?
#
loop_
_entity_poly.entity_id
_entity_poly.type
_entity_poly.pdbx_seq_one_letter_code
_entity_poly.pdbx_strand_id
1 'polypeptide(L)'
;EITVTKRIREADITWAHGNPVFRFRITGKDQLGATHVYEKYVEFKPGKYAMAGEDAVMKCSFTGIQPGTYTVSELPTLRYQFEYILPDTANVTASDKTGIVSISMAQRKAALTFKNKKTRYDRYSHTDVVTNIVPVS
;
A
#
# COMPACT_ATOMS: atom_id res chain seq x y z
N GLU A 1 3.98 -1.82 -17.00
CA GLU A 1 4.40 -1.02 -15.84
C GLU A 1 3.24 -0.91 -14.84
N ILE A 2 3.54 -1.17 -13.58
CA ILE A 2 2.54 -1.02 -12.51
C ILE A 2 3.08 0.05 -11.56
N THR A 3 2.34 1.14 -11.40
CA THR A 3 2.72 2.23 -10.49
C THR A 3 1.86 2.15 -9.25
N VAL A 4 2.50 2.06 -8.09
CA VAL A 4 1.83 2.05 -6.80
C VAL A 4 2.05 3.40 -6.14
N THR A 5 0.96 4.07 -5.81
CA THR A 5 0.98 5.32 -5.04
C THR A 5 0.62 5.00 -3.60
N LYS A 6 1.42 5.48 -2.66
CA LYS A 6 1.17 5.33 -1.24
C LYS A 6 0.78 6.67 -0.65
N ARG A 7 -0.34 6.70 0.08
CA ARG A 7 -0.83 7.90 0.76
C ARG A 7 -1.01 7.62 2.24
N ILE A 8 -0.54 8.55 3.07
CA ILE A 8 -0.83 8.58 4.51
C ILE A 8 -1.05 10.03 4.89
N ARG A 9 -1.93 10.27 5.86
CA ARG A 9 -2.11 11.63 6.34
C ARG A 9 -0.81 12.10 6.97
N GLU A 10 -0.31 13.27 6.57
CA GLU A 10 0.96 13.77 7.09
C GLU A 10 0.93 13.92 8.61
N ALA A 11 -0.21 14.35 9.15
CA ALA A 11 -0.37 14.53 10.60
C ALA A 11 -0.27 13.21 11.37
N ASP A 12 -0.41 12.05 10.69
CA ASP A 12 -0.29 10.75 11.34
C ASP A 12 1.16 10.28 11.46
N ILE A 13 2.12 11.02 10.91
CA ILE A 13 3.52 10.64 10.98
C ILE A 13 4.13 11.16 12.28
N THR A 14 4.68 10.25 13.07
CA THR A 14 5.44 10.59 14.26
C THR A 14 6.91 10.30 13.97
N TRP A 15 7.65 11.33 13.58
CA TRP A 15 9.03 11.16 13.11
C TRP A 15 9.97 10.58 14.18
N ALA A 16 9.63 10.77 15.45
CA ALA A 16 10.40 10.19 16.54
C ALA A 16 10.38 8.65 16.54
N HIS A 17 9.40 8.05 15.86
CA HIS A 17 9.29 6.58 15.73
C HIS A 17 10.10 6.05 14.53
N GLY A 18 10.79 6.91 13.81
CA GLY A 18 11.47 6.55 12.58
C GLY A 18 10.64 6.87 11.35
N ASN A 19 11.23 6.71 10.19
CA ASN A 19 10.57 7.00 8.93
C ASN A 19 9.57 5.90 8.60
N PRO A 20 8.34 6.24 8.21
CA PRO A 20 7.39 5.21 7.74
C PRO A 20 7.90 4.53 6.47
N VAL A 21 7.87 3.21 6.46
CA VAL A 21 8.26 2.40 5.30
C VAL A 21 7.11 1.47 4.97
N PHE A 22 6.73 1.44 3.69
CA PHE A 22 5.66 0.58 3.21
C PHE A 22 6.20 -0.28 2.08
N ARG A 23 5.98 -1.59 2.17
CA ARG A 23 6.48 -2.55 1.20
C ARG A 23 5.34 -3.13 0.38
N PHE A 24 5.58 -3.28 -0.90
CA PHE A 24 4.58 -3.80 -1.83
C PHE A 24 5.12 -5.04 -2.52
N ARG A 25 4.26 -6.03 -2.67
CA ARG A 25 4.57 -7.27 -3.38
C ARG A 25 3.59 -7.44 -4.52
N ILE A 26 4.11 -7.79 -5.68
CA ILE A 26 3.30 -8.15 -6.84
C ILE A 26 3.57 -9.61 -7.15
N THR A 27 2.52 -10.42 -7.21
CA THR A 27 2.62 -11.83 -7.58
C THR A 27 1.61 -12.14 -8.66
N GLY A 28 1.97 -13.01 -9.58
CA GLY A 28 1.04 -13.42 -10.61
C GLY A 28 1.70 -14.24 -11.69
N LYS A 29 0.92 -14.54 -12.72
CA LYS A 29 1.41 -15.32 -13.85
C LYS A 29 1.28 -14.53 -15.12
N ASP A 30 2.30 -14.62 -15.97
CA ASP A 30 2.21 -14.05 -17.31
C ASP A 30 1.37 -14.96 -18.21
N GLN A 31 1.17 -14.54 -19.46
CA GLN A 31 0.33 -15.29 -20.40
C GLN A 31 0.94 -16.63 -20.80
N LEU A 32 2.23 -16.81 -20.57
CA LEU A 32 2.90 -18.09 -20.84
C LEU A 32 2.87 -19.03 -19.64
N GLY A 33 2.26 -18.59 -18.51
CA GLY A 33 2.11 -19.39 -17.31
C GLY A 33 3.28 -19.30 -16.35
N ALA A 34 4.28 -18.44 -16.61
CA ALA A 34 5.39 -18.25 -15.71
C ALA A 34 4.99 -17.38 -14.52
N THR A 35 5.36 -17.81 -13.32
CA THR A 35 5.07 -17.09 -12.09
C THR A 35 6.14 -16.01 -11.86
N HIS A 36 5.68 -14.81 -11.48
CA HIS A 36 6.56 -13.70 -11.19
C HIS A 36 6.26 -13.14 -9.80
N VAL A 37 7.30 -12.73 -9.09
CA VAL A 37 7.19 -12.07 -7.79
C VAL A 37 8.11 -10.86 -7.83
N TYR A 38 7.55 -9.69 -7.50
CA TYR A 38 8.31 -8.44 -7.44
C TYR A 38 8.04 -7.78 -6.09
N GLU A 39 9.05 -7.15 -5.51
CA GLU A 39 8.90 -6.40 -4.27
C GLU A 39 9.63 -5.08 -4.38
N LYS A 40 8.98 -4.02 -3.87
CA LYS A 40 9.57 -2.69 -3.72
C LYS A 40 9.01 -2.04 -2.48
N TYR A 41 9.66 -0.99 -2.04
CA TYR A 41 9.18 -0.24 -0.87
C TYR A 41 9.26 1.25 -1.15
N VAL A 42 8.50 2.03 -0.37
CA VAL A 42 8.62 3.48 -0.29
C VAL A 42 8.95 3.84 1.14
N GLU A 43 9.76 4.86 1.32
CA GLU A 43 10.12 5.36 2.64
C GLU A 43 9.81 6.85 2.67
N PHE A 44 9.00 7.28 3.64
CA PHE A 44 8.70 8.69 3.83
C PHE A 44 9.80 9.30 4.71
N LYS A 45 10.59 10.19 4.11
CA LYS A 45 11.64 10.93 4.82
C LYS A 45 11.18 12.37 4.99
N PRO A 46 11.55 13.05 6.10
CA PRO A 46 11.11 14.43 6.30
C PRO A 46 11.47 15.32 5.12
N GLY A 47 10.44 15.98 4.55
CA GLY A 47 10.61 16.88 3.43
C GLY A 47 10.91 16.22 2.09
N LYS A 48 10.86 14.89 2.00
CA LYS A 48 11.22 14.16 0.78
C LYS A 48 10.02 13.39 0.20
N TYR A 49 8.86 14.02 0.18
CA TYR A 49 7.64 13.43 -0.39
C TYR A 49 6.76 14.54 -0.94
N ALA A 50 5.82 14.17 -1.81
CA ALA A 50 4.84 15.11 -2.33
C ALA A 50 3.65 15.19 -1.38
N MET A 51 2.84 16.24 -1.55
CA MET A 51 1.61 16.43 -0.80
C MET A 51 0.42 16.43 -1.75
N ALA A 52 -0.66 15.77 -1.34
CA ALA A 52 -1.94 15.81 -2.03
C ALA A 52 -2.99 16.08 -0.95
N GLY A 53 -3.41 17.35 -0.85
CA GLY A 53 -4.26 17.78 0.26
C GLY A 53 -3.53 17.61 1.57
N GLU A 54 -4.10 16.84 2.49
CA GLU A 54 -3.49 16.56 3.80
C GLU A 54 -2.59 15.33 3.78
N ASP A 55 -2.49 14.63 2.65
CA ASP A 55 -1.76 13.39 2.57
C ASP A 55 -0.34 13.58 2.04
N ALA A 56 0.59 12.91 2.69
CA ALA A 56 1.92 12.70 2.16
C ALA A 56 1.85 11.57 1.13
N VAL A 57 2.54 11.74 0.01
CA VAL A 57 2.44 10.84 -1.14
C VAL A 57 3.82 10.41 -1.61
N MET A 58 3.98 9.10 -1.80
CA MET A 58 5.16 8.51 -2.41
C MET A 58 4.71 7.53 -3.48
N LYS A 59 5.53 7.34 -4.51
CA LYS A 59 5.24 6.39 -5.59
C LYS A 59 6.40 5.45 -5.81
N CYS A 60 6.10 4.23 -6.24
CA CYS A 60 7.10 3.34 -6.80
C CYS A 60 6.53 2.68 -8.04
N SER A 61 7.40 2.39 -9.00
CA SER A 61 6.98 1.79 -10.27
C SER A 61 7.70 0.47 -10.48
N PHE A 62 6.94 -0.51 -10.95
CA PHE A 62 7.45 -1.82 -11.32
C PHE A 62 7.44 -1.87 -12.84
N THR A 63 8.62 -1.97 -13.44
CA THR A 63 8.77 -1.97 -14.89
C THR A 63 9.07 -3.37 -15.39
N GLY A 64 8.94 -3.59 -16.70
CA GLY A 64 9.23 -4.89 -17.29
C GLY A 64 8.20 -5.95 -16.98
N ILE A 65 6.99 -5.56 -16.61
CA ILE A 65 5.93 -6.51 -16.29
C ILE A 65 5.39 -7.09 -17.60
N GLN A 66 5.44 -8.40 -17.73
CA GLN A 66 4.91 -9.10 -18.90
C GLN A 66 3.38 -9.13 -18.86
N PRO A 67 2.72 -9.22 -20.04
CA PRO A 67 1.27 -9.37 -20.05
C PRO A 67 0.85 -10.58 -19.20
N GLY A 68 -0.17 -10.38 -18.38
CA GLY A 68 -0.65 -11.37 -17.44
C GLY A 68 -1.56 -10.77 -16.39
N THR A 69 -1.89 -11.57 -15.39
CA THR A 69 -2.73 -11.13 -14.27
C THR A 69 -1.93 -11.20 -12.99
N TYR A 70 -1.97 -10.10 -12.24
CA TYR A 70 -1.13 -9.92 -11.07
C TYR A 70 -1.94 -9.43 -9.88
N THR A 71 -1.49 -9.78 -8.68
CA THR A 71 -2.06 -9.30 -7.43
C THR A 71 -1.05 -8.40 -6.76
N VAL A 72 -1.46 -7.18 -6.43
CA VAL A 72 -0.63 -6.20 -5.74
C VAL A 72 -1.11 -6.12 -4.30
N SER A 73 -0.20 -6.34 -3.35
CA SER A 73 -0.52 -6.29 -1.94
C SER A 73 0.51 -5.46 -1.19
N GLU A 74 0.06 -4.86 -0.09
CA GLU A 74 0.92 -4.16 0.83
C GLU A 74 1.24 -5.10 1.99
N LEU A 75 2.52 -5.22 2.34
CA LEU A 75 2.92 -6.04 3.47
C LEU A 75 2.62 -5.29 4.77
N PRO A 76 2.36 -6.01 5.88
CA PRO A 76 2.02 -5.36 7.14
C PRO A 76 3.09 -4.38 7.59
N THR A 77 2.68 -3.27 8.17
CA THR A 77 3.54 -2.20 8.64
C THR A 77 3.13 -1.81 10.05
N LEU A 78 4.12 -1.64 10.93
CA LEU A 78 3.86 -1.19 12.29
C LEU A 78 3.23 0.21 12.29
N ARG A 79 2.30 0.44 13.23
CA ARG A 79 1.68 1.74 13.52
C ARG A 79 0.70 2.24 12.47
N TYR A 80 0.53 1.50 11.37
CA TYR A 80 -0.41 1.86 10.31
C TYR A 80 -1.26 0.65 9.97
N GLN A 81 -2.49 0.91 9.54
CA GLN A 81 -3.40 -0.13 9.11
C GLN A 81 -4.04 0.25 7.80
N PHE A 82 -4.44 -0.75 7.04
CA PHE A 82 -5.09 -0.57 5.74
C PHE A 82 -6.36 0.27 5.89
N GLU A 83 -6.56 1.21 4.98
CA GLU A 83 -7.79 1.98 4.91
C GLU A 83 -8.53 1.70 3.62
N TYR A 84 -7.90 1.93 2.46
CA TYR A 84 -8.53 1.63 1.18
C TYR A 84 -7.51 1.52 0.06
N ILE A 85 -7.98 0.93 -1.06
CA ILE A 85 -7.28 0.91 -2.34
C ILE A 85 -8.14 1.65 -3.35
N LEU A 86 -7.50 2.49 -4.16
CA LEU A 86 -8.14 3.14 -5.30
C LEU A 86 -7.52 2.61 -6.59
N PRO A 87 -8.30 1.94 -7.46
CA PRO A 87 -7.85 1.69 -8.82
C PRO A 87 -7.76 3.02 -9.57
N ASP A 88 -6.59 3.34 -10.10
CA ASP A 88 -6.38 4.59 -10.83
C ASP A 88 -6.52 4.37 -12.34
N THR A 89 -6.45 3.12 -12.80
CA THR A 89 -6.65 2.77 -14.20
C THR A 89 -7.73 1.68 -14.29
N ALA A 90 -8.35 1.56 -15.46
CA ALA A 90 -9.49 0.66 -15.66
C ALA A 90 -9.13 -0.82 -15.55
N ASN A 91 -7.86 -1.18 -15.71
CA ASN A 91 -7.38 -2.56 -15.64
C ASN A 91 -7.00 -3.00 -14.23
N VAL A 92 -7.41 -2.26 -13.20
CA VAL A 92 -7.21 -2.61 -11.80
C VAL A 92 -8.56 -2.79 -11.14
N THR A 93 -8.70 -3.85 -10.37
CA THR A 93 -9.88 -4.12 -9.55
C THR A 93 -9.46 -4.30 -8.11
N ALA A 94 -10.07 -3.55 -7.20
CA ALA A 94 -9.81 -3.73 -5.77
C ALA A 94 -10.56 -4.97 -5.28
N SER A 95 -9.87 -5.84 -4.55
CA SER A 95 -10.45 -7.05 -4.01
C SER A 95 -9.89 -7.26 -2.61
N ASP A 96 -10.73 -7.08 -1.60
CA ASP A 96 -10.33 -7.07 -0.20
C ASP A 96 -9.21 -6.05 0.00
N LYS A 97 -8.05 -6.47 0.46
CA LYS A 97 -6.92 -5.56 0.73
C LYS A 97 -5.87 -5.63 -0.38
N THR A 98 -6.25 -6.07 -1.57
CA THR A 98 -5.34 -6.23 -2.69
C THR A 98 -5.89 -5.58 -3.94
N GLY A 99 -5.01 -5.33 -4.91
CA GLY A 99 -5.40 -4.88 -6.23
C GLY A 99 -5.11 -5.97 -7.24
N ILE A 100 -6.10 -6.33 -8.04
CA ILE A 100 -5.93 -7.29 -9.13
C ILE A 100 -5.70 -6.50 -10.41
N VAL A 101 -4.58 -6.76 -11.07
CA VAL A 101 -4.12 -5.98 -12.22
C VAL A 101 -4.03 -6.87 -13.45
N SER A 102 -4.59 -6.39 -14.56
CA SER A 102 -4.49 -7.07 -15.84
C SER A 102 -3.58 -6.25 -16.76
N ILE A 103 -2.47 -6.83 -17.18
CA ILE A 103 -1.54 -6.23 -18.14
C ILE A 103 -1.69 -6.97 -19.46
N SER A 104 -1.85 -6.20 -20.55
CA SER A 104 -1.97 -6.75 -21.89
C SER A 104 -1.13 -5.93 -22.86
N MET A 105 -1.00 -6.43 -24.09
CA MET A 105 -0.29 -5.65 -25.13
C MET A 105 -1.00 -4.33 -25.41
N ALA A 106 -2.32 -4.31 -25.29
CA ALA A 106 -3.12 -3.10 -25.50
C ALA A 106 -3.11 -2.15 -24.30
N GLN A 107 -2.92 -2.71 -23.08
CA GLN A 107 -2.93 -1.93 -21.85
C GLN A 107 -1.72 -2.35 -21.01
N ARG A 108 -0.57 -1.70 -21.30
CA ARG A 108 0.71 -2.06 -20.69
C ARG A 108 0.96 -1.38 -19.36
N LYS A 109 0.12 -0.44 -18.96
CA LYS A 109 0.29 0.33 -17.73
C LYS A 109 -0.89 0.19 -16.84
N ALA A 110 -0.63 0.13 -15.54
CA ALA A 110 -1.66 0.12 -14.52
C ALA A 110 -1.18 0.98 -13.35
N ALA A 111 -2.12 1.55 -12.65
CA ALA A 111 -1.81 2.36 -11.48
C ALA A 111 -2.89 2.18 -10.42
N LEU A 112 -2.46 2.14 -9.17
CA LEU A 112 -3.36 2.04 -8.03
C LEU A 112 -2.76 2.75 -6.83
N THR A 113 -3.63 3.12 -5.90
CA THR A 113 -3.26 3.88 -4.70
C THR A 113 -3.65 3.07 -3.48
N PHE A 114 -2.72 2.95 -2.53
CA PHE A 114 -2.98 2.37 -1.21
C PHE A 114 -2.99 3.48 -0.19
N LYS A 115 -4.03 3.54 0.62
CA LYS A 115 -4.12 4.49 1.73
C LYS A 115 -4.15 3.73 3.04
N ASN A 116 -3.27 4.12 3.95
CA ASN A 116 -3.27 3.61 5.32
C ASN A 116 -3.61 4.74 6.27
N LYS A 117 -4.06 4.36 7.45
CA LYS A 117 -4.31 5.29 8.54
C LYS A 117 -3.52 4.83 9.76
N LYS A 118 -3.32 5.74 10.69
CA LYS A 118 -2.62 5.45 11.93
C LYS A 118 -3.43 4.43 12.73
N THR A 119 -2.74 3.40 13.21
CA THR A 119 -3.36 2.45 14.12
C THR A 119 -3.58 3.12 15.46
N ARG A 120 -4.82 3.00 15.99
CA ARG A 120 -5.17 3.56 17.29
C ARG A 120 -5.21 2.44 18.32
N TYR A 121 -4.61 2.68 19.48
CA TYR A 121 -4.68 1.79 20.61
C TYR A 121 -5.56 2.45 21.68
N ASP A 122 -6.76 1.87 21.95
CA ASP A 122 -7.67 2.34 23.03
C ASP A 122 -7.17 1.81 24.35
N ARG A 123 -7.21 2.63 25.43
CA ARG A 123 -6.68 2.25 26.73
C ARG A 123 -7.77 1.79 27.66
N TYR A 124 -8.01 1.82 26.73
CA TYR A 124 -8.82 1.42 27.50
C TYR A 124 -8.95 0.86 27.57
N SER A 125 -8.91 0.89 27.37
CA SER A 125 -9.05 0.32 27.44
C SER A 125 -8.73 0.17 27.59
N HIS A 126 -9.25 0.58 27.98
CA HIS A 126 -9.24 0.24 28.32
C HIS A 126 -9.18 -0.03 28.36
N THR A 127 -9.53 0.04 28.74
CA THR A 127 -9.77 -0.43 28.90
C THR A 127 -9.71 -0.80 28.51
N ASP A 128 -10.01 -0.90 28.79
CA ASP A 128 -10.14 -1.47 28.63
C ASP A 128 -9.62 -1.95 28.38
N VAL A 129 -9.67 -2.04 28.54
CA VAL A 129 -9.46 -2.55 28.52
C VAL A 129 -9.00 -2.95 28.34
N VAL A 130 -9.05 -3.10 28.62
CA VAL A 130 -8.92 -3.55 28.71
C VAL A 130 -8.76 -3.94 28.26
N THR A 131 -8.98 -4.02 28.46
CA THR A 131 -9.13 -4.41 28.22
C THR A 131 -8.70 -4.55 27.43
N ASN A 132 -8.71 -4.61 27.33
CA ASN A 132 -8.54 -4.64 26.78
C ASN A 132 -7.74 -4.61 26.35
N ILE A 133 -7.59 -4.77 26.52
CA ILE A 133 -7.10 -4.62 26.28
C ILE A 133 -6.18 -4.68 25.85
N VAL A 134 -6.39 -4.79 25.86
CA VAL A 134 -5.80 -4.67 25.68
C VAL A 134 -5.04 -4.52 25.15
N PRO A 135 -5.23 -4.47 25.30
CA PRO A 135 -4.83 -4.16 24.87
C PRO A 135 -4.33 -3.97 24.22
N VAL A 136 -4.64 -3.76 24.07
CA VAL A 136 -4.55 -3.50 23.77
C VAL A 136 -3.91 -3.22 23.26
N SER A 137 -4.07 -3.09 23.22
CA SER A 137 -3.79 -2.77 23.10
C SER A 137 -3.47 -2.67 22.57
#